data_05487b9b2762d705a523bed3654228b2
#
_entry.id   05487b9b2762d705a523bed3654228b2
#
_cell.length_a   1.000
_cell.length_b   1.000
_cell.length_c   1.000
_cell.angle_alpha   90.00
_cell.angle_beta   90.00
_cell.angle_gamma   90.00
#
_symmetry.space_group_name_H-M   'P 1'
#
loop_
_entity.id
_entity.type
_entity.pdbx_description
1 polymer ?
#
loop_
_entity_poly.entity_id
_entity_poly.type
_entity_poly.pdbx_seq_one_letter_code
_entity_poly.pdbx_strand_id
1 'polypeptide(L)'
;MKIAVLLFGHLRDFEQCADSLNENLLSRYDCDVFMHTWDELDSKTYSWHEQRVNPENVSTWIGEKIDELYHPQDYIVEHQEKWQDEQIVKSSYSSNLSFSTAGMHFMFYSMNRANELRLAYQKKKNVIYDFIVVTRPDVELLHALDMEKIIHQADLLGYPIKSAVSLLLCNRHLLGQMLL
;
A
#
# COMPACT_ATOMS: atom_id res chain seq x y z
N MET A 1 -11.19 12.52 13.36
CA MET A 1 -11.13 11.89 12.02
C MET A 1 -10.45 10.56 12.19
N LYS A 2 -11.10 9.45 11.84
CA LYS A 2 -10.55 8.09 11.91
C LYS A 2 -10.19 7.61 10.52
N ILE A 3 -8.95 7.16 10.34
CA ILE A 3 -8.38 6.82 9.04
C ILE A 3 -7.96 5.35 9.02
N ALA A 4 -8.33 4.63 7.96
CA ALA A 4 -7.70 3.35 7.66
C ALA A 4 -6.52 3.56 6.72
N VAL A 5 -5.35 3.03 7.07
CA VAL A 5 -4.16 3.08 6.23
C VAL A 5 -3.88 1.67 5.71
N LEU A 6 -3.96 1.51 4.38
CA LEU A 6 -3.69 0.24 3.72
C LEU A 6 -2.29 0.27 3.11
N LEU A 7 -1.39 -0.52 3.66
CA LEU A 7 -0.04 -0.72 3.14
C LEU A 7 -0.02 -1.97 2.28
N PHE A 8 0.49 -1.88 1.06
CA PHE A 8 0.46 -2.99 0.12
C PHE A 8 1.76 -3.13 -0.69
N GLY A 9 2.04 -4.34 -1.15
CA GLY A 9 3.16 -4.63 -2.07
C GLY A 9 4.43 -5.07 -1.36
N HIS A 10 5.54 -5.03 -2.08
CA HIS A 10 6.86 -5.37 -1.53
C HIS A 10 7.36 -4.30 -0.58
N LEU A 11 8.16 -4.74 0.38
CA LEU A 11 8.67 -3.89 1.45
C LEU A 11 9.79 -2.96 0.99
N ARG A 12 10.74 -3.47 0.20
CA ARG A 12 11.91 -2.72 -0.32
C ARG A 12 12.62 -1.92 0.78
N ASP A 13 12.63 -0.60 0.64
CA ASP A 13 13.29 0.33 1.57
C ASP A 13 12.35 0.81 2.71
N PHE A 14 11.39 -0.03 3.10
CA PHE A 14 10.33 0.30 4.05
C PHE A 14 10.82 0.81 5.41
N GLU A 15 11.94 0.28 5.91
CA GLU A 15 12.52 0.72 7.19
C GLU A 15 12.94 2.19 7.13
N GLN A 16 13.46 2.64 5.97
CA GLN A 16 13.88 4.03 5.77
C GLN A 16 12.67 4.97 5.58
N CYS A 17 11.55 4.45 5.10
CA CYS A 17 10.34 5.23 4.84
C CYS A 17 9.38 5.29 6.02
N ALA A 18 9.50 4.36 6.98
CA ALA A 18 8.56 4.22 8.09
C ALA A 18 8.45 5.48 8.94
N ASP A 19 9.57 6.11 9.29
CA ASP A 19 9.58 7.34 10.08
C ASP A 19 8.79 8.46 9.40
N SER A 20 8.96 8.62 8.09
CA SER A 20 8.24 9.64 7.33
C SER A 20 6.72 9.40 7.31
N LEU A 21 6.29 8.14 7.23
CA LEU A 21 4.88 7.77 7.31
C LEU A 21 4.32 8.03 8.71
N ASN A 22 5.07 7.65 9.74
CA ASN A 22 4.70 7.88 11.13
C ASN A 22 4.56 9.38 11.43
N GLU A 23 5.55 10.20 11.10
CA GLU A 23 5.55 11.64 11.39
C GLU A 23 4.51 12.41 10.58
N ASN A 24 4.32 12.05 9.31
CA ASN A 24 3.53 12.82 8.38
C ASN A 24 2.07 12.35 8.24
N LEU A 25 1.73 11.17 8.78
CA LEU A 25 0.37 10.63 8.74
C LEU A 25 -0.05 9.97 10.07
N LEU A 26 0.62 8.89 10.49
CA LEU A 26 0.09 8.00 11.54
C LEU A 26 0.00 8.69 12.91
N SER A 27 0.99 9.52 13.29
CA SER A 27 0.98 10.27 14.56
C SER A 27 0.04 11.47 14.58
N ARG A 28 -0.45 11.89 13.41
CA ARG A 28 -1.25 13.11 13.27
C ARG A 28 -2.75 12.85 13.33
N TYR A 29 -3.19 11.63 13.07
CA TYR A 29 -4.58 11.23 13.01
C TYR A 29 -4.82 9.93 13.79
N ASP A 30 -6.07 9.65 14.11
CA ASP A 30 -6.49 8.35 14.64
C ASP A 30 -6.48 7.31 13.50
N CYS A 31 -5.33 6.64 13.33
CA CYS A 31 -5.07 5.71 12.24
C CYS A 31 -5.10 4.25 12.71
N ASP A 32 -5.78 3.40 11.93
CA ASP A 32 -5.66 1.95 11.99
C ASP A 32 -4.92 1.48 10.73
N VAL A 33 -3.82 0.74 10.91
CA VAL A 33 -2.98 0.25 9.80
C VAL A 33 -3.33 -1.20 9.49
N PHE A 34 -3.45 -1.50 8.19
CA PHE A 34 -3.63 -2.86 7.66
C PHE A 34 -2.60 -3.10 6.56
N MET A 35 -1.92 -4.24 6.58
CA MET A 35 -0.85 -4.49 5.62
C MET A 35 -0.98 -5.84 4.95
N HIS A 36 -0.71 -5.85 3.65
CA HIS A 36 -0.38 -7.08 2.93
C HIS A 36 0.98 -6.90 2.25
N THR A 37 1.86 -7.86 2.45
CA THR A 37 3.18 -7.90 1.81
C THR A 37 3.56 -9.30 1.40
N TRP A 38 4.65 -9.38 0.65
CA TRP A 38 5.25 -10.62 0.22
C TRP A 38 6.42 -11.00 1.12
N ASP A 39 6.76 -12.28 1.18
CA ASP A 39 7.90 -12.79 1.94
C ASP A 39 9.27 -12.51 1.26
N GLU A 40 9.26 -11.68 0.25
CA GLU A 40 10.44 -11.18 -0.47
C GLU A 40 10.47 -9.65 -0.42
N LEU A 41 11.66 -9.06 -0.21
CA LEU A 41 11.81 -7.60 -0.15
C LEU A 41 11.45 -6.91 -1.45
N ASP A 42 11.74 -7.54 -2.59
CA ASP A 42 11.46 -6.98 -3.91
C ASP A 42 11.12 -8.09 -4.92
N SER A 43 10.51 -7.70 -6.03
CA SER A 43 10.18 -8.64 -7.10
C SER A 43 11.42 -9.20 -7.80
N LYS A 44 11.41 -10.50 -8.12
CA LYS A 44 12.44 -11.17 -8.97
C LYS A 44 12.38 -10.71 -10.43
N THR A 45 11.29 -10.07 -10.86
CA THR A 45 11.14 -9.57 -12.22
C THR A 45 11.80 -8.21 -12.38
N TYR A 46 12.23 -7.90 -13.61
CA TYR A 46 12.78 -6.60 -13.95
C TYR A 46 11.84 -5.48 -13.48
N SER A 47 12.32 -4.70 -12.53
CA SER A 47 11.66 -3.45 -12.18
C SER A 47 12.01 -2.39 -13.23
N TRP A 48 11.17 -1.37 -13.36
CA TRP A 48 11.38 -0.25 -14.27
C TRP A 48 12.70 0.50 -14.04
N HIS A 49 13.35 0.25 -12.91
CA HIS A 49 14.45 1.08 -12.44
C HIS A 49 15.80 0.38 -12.38
N GLU A 50 15.86 -0.91 -12.07
CA GLU A 50 17.13 -1.64 -12.05
C GLU A 50 16.92 -3.14 -11.87
N GLN A 51 17.89 -3.93 -12.36
CA GLN A 51 17.95 -5.36 -12.13
C GLN A 51 18.46 -5.61 -10.70
N ARG A 52 17.56 -5.87 -9.76
CA ARG A 52 17.98 -6.36 -8.45
C ARG A 52 18.25 -7.87 -8.54
N VAL A 53 19.48 -8.25 -8.23
CA VAL A 53 19.93 -9.63 -8.25
C VAL A 53 19.67 -10.24 -6.88
N ASN A 54 18.83 -11.26 -6.81
CA ASN A 54 18.46 -12.02 -5.60
C ASN A 54 17.66 -11.21 -4.55
N PRO A 55 16.33 -11.21 -4.62
CA PRO A 55 15.51 -10.72 -3.52
C PRO A 55 15.77 -11.56 -2.26
N GLU A 56 16.00 -10.89 -1.15
CA GLU A 56 16.14 -11.52 0.14
C GLU A 56 14.79 -12.06 0.61
N ASN A 57 14.75 -13.33 1.07
CA ASN A 57 13.58 -13.87 1.73
C ASN A 57 13.57 -13.39 3.18
N VAL A 58 12.49 -12.70 3.54
CA VAL A 58 12.35 -12.01 4.83
C VAL A 58 11.36 -12.68 5.79
N SER A 59 10.84 -13.84 5.42
CA SER A 59 9.79 -14.54 6.18
C SER A 59 10.11 -14.78 7.66
N THR A 60 11.40 -14.85 8.02
CA THR A 60 11.83 -15.16 9.39
C THR A 60 11.80 -13.98 10.36
N TRP A 61 11.92 -12.76 9.88
CA TRP A 61 12.05 -11.57 10.74
C TRP A 61 11.03 -10.45 10.43
N ILE A 62 10.35 -10.55 9.31
CA ILE A 62 9.54 -9.44 8.80
C ILE A 62 8.35 -9.09 9.70
N GLY A 63 7.75 -10.09 10.35
CA GLY A 63 6.61 -9.87 11.24
C GLY A 63 6.98 -8.94 12.40
N GLU A 64 8.12 -9.19 13.05
CA GLU A 64 8.62 -8.37 14.15
C GLU A 64 8.87 -6.93 13.71
N LYS A 65 9.43 -6.74 12.50
CA LYS A 65 9.69 -5.40 11.93
C LYS A 65 8.40 -4.66 11.55
N ILE A 66 7.41 -5.34 11.00
CA ILE A 66 6.10 -4.75 10.72
C ILE A 66 5.45 -4.28 12.02
N ASP A 67 5.46 -5.12 13.05
CA ASP A 67 4.90 -4.78 14.36
C ASP A 67 5.64 -3.60 15.01
N GLU A 68 6.97 -3.58 14.95
CA GLU A 68 7.81 -2.51 15.50
C GLU A 68 7.55 -1.15 14.82
N LEU A 69 7.46 -1.13 13.49
CA LEU A 69 7.45 0.11 12.72
C LEU A 69 6.05 0.70 12.49
N TYR A 70 5.04 -0.16 12.34
CA TYR A 70 3.71 0.29 11.92
C TYR A 70 2.60 0.00 12.92
N HIS A 71 2.83 -0.88 13.92
CA HIS A 71 1.83 -1.32 14.89
C HIS A 71 0.46 -1.63 14.25
N PRO A 72 0.40 -2.49 13.22
CA PRO A 72 -0.81 -2.70 12.47
C PRO A 72 -1.90 -3.38 13.29
N GLN A 73 -3.16 -3.12 12.95
CA GLN A 73 -4.30 -3.84 13.53
C GLN A 73 -4.37 -5.29 13.02
N ASP A 74 -3.90 -5.49 11.79
CA ASP A 74 -3.78 -6.82 11.19
C ASP A 74 -2.86 -6.76 9.96
N TYR A 75 -2.15 -7.86 9.67
CA TYR A 75 -1.33 -7.95 8.46
C TYR A 75 -1.19 -9.40 7.97
N ILE A 76 -0.86 -9.54 6.68
CA ILE A 76 -0.58 -10.82 6.02
C ILE A 76 0.74 -10.73 5.26
N VAL A 77 1.59 -11.74 5.45
CA VAL A 77 2.78 -11.98 4.62
C VAL A 77 2.51 -13.24 3.79
N GLU A 78 2.51 -13.11 2.47
CA GLU A 78 2.24 -14.22 1.55
C GLU A 78 3.47 -14.57 0.71
N HIS A 79 3.55 -15.84 0.28
CA HIS A 79 4.59 -16.31 -0.62
C HIS A 79 4.24 -16.03 -2.08
N GLN A 80 5.02 -15.18 -2.73
CA GLN A 80 4.68 -14.67 -4.07
C GLN A 80 4.79 -15.72 -5.17
N GLU A 81 5.80 -16.60 -5.14
CA GLU A 81 5.99 -17.61 -6.19
C GLU A 81 4.79 -18.54 -6.32
N LYS A 82 4.24 -19.00 -5.20
CA LYS A 82 3.07 -19.87 -5.21
C LYS A 82 1.86 -19.24 -5.91
N TRP A 83 1.69 -17.94 -5.72
CA TRP A 83 0.60 -17.21 -6.35
C TRP A 83 0.87 -16.94 -7.85
N GLN A 84 2.14 -16.73 -8.24
CA GLN A 84 2.55 -16.54 -9.64
C GLN A 84 2.14 -17.73 -10.51
N ASP A 85 2.47 -18.94 -10.07
CA ASP A 85 2.21 -20.16 -10.82
C ASP A 85 0.70 -20.39 -11.05
N GLU A 86 -0.13 -20.04 -10.07
CA GLU A 86 -1.58 -20.19 -10.16
C GLU A 86 -2.26 -19.18 -11.09
N GLN A 87 -1.76 -17.95 -11.17
CA GLN A 87 -2.42 -16.86 -11.89
C GLN A 87 -1.85 -16.59 -13.28
N ILE A 88 -0.57 -16.80 -13.52
CA ILE A 88 0.04 -16.66 -14.84
C ILE A 88 -0.53 -17.68 -15.82
N VAL A 89 -0.81 -18.90 -15.36
CA VAL A 89 -1.45 -19.96 -16.16
C VAL A 89 -2.89 -19.59 -16.53
N LYS A 90 -3.56 -18.77 -15.71
CA LYS A 90 -4.96 -18.36 -15.95
C LYS A 90 -5.09 -17.08 -16.79
N SER A 91 -4.08 -16.24 -16.81
CA SER A 91 -4.10 -14.99 -17.57
C SER A 91 -3.40 -15.16 -18.92
N SER A 92 -4.03 -15.86 -19.87
CA SER A 92 -3.62 -15.87 -21.27
C SER A 92 -3.83 -14.49 -21.96
N TYR A 93 -3.73 -13.39 -21.20
CA TYR A 93 -3.85 -12.06 -21.72
C TYR A 93 -2.48 -11.47 -22.07
N SER A 94 -2.28 -11.46 -23.29
CA SER A 94 -1.73 -10.51 -24.22
C SER A 94 -0.23 -10.56 -24.48
N SER A 95 0.02 -11.08 -25.63
CA SER A 95 1.26 -10.96 -26.41
C SER A 95 1.56 -9.56 -26.98
N ASN A 96 0.74 -8.53 -26.70
CA ASN A 96 0.81 -7.24 -27.40
C ASN A 96 1.15 -6.02 -26.51
N LEU A 97 1.37 -6.20 -25.20
CA LEU A 97 1.79 -5.10 -24.34
C LEU A 97 3.30 -5.19 -24.06
N SER A 98 4.00 -4.08 -24.26
CA SER A 98 5.46 -3.97 -24.05
C SER A 98 5.89 -3.97 -22.59
N PHE A 99 4.97 -4.16 -21.64
CA PHE A 99 5.23 -4.22 -20.21
C PHE A 99 4.52 -5.41 -19.57
N SER A 100 5.12 -5.94 -18.51
CA SER A 100 4.56 -7.08 -17.78
C SER A 100 3.26 -6.70 -17.07
N THR A 101 2.15 -7.34 -17.45
CA THR A 101 0.88 -7.20 -16.73
C THR A 101 0.90 -7.89 -15.36
N ALA A 102 1.83 -8.81 -15.12
CA ALA A 102 1.97 -9.52 -13.85
C ALA A 102 2.15 -8.58 -12.67
N GLY A 103 2.97 -7.54 -12.81
CA GLY A 103 3.17 -6.54 -11.76
C GLY A 103 1.88 -5.81 -11.36
N MET A 104 1.01 -5.54 -12.32
CA MET A 104 -0.31 -4.93 -12.05
C MET A 104 -1.22 -5.90 -11.28
N HIS A 105 -1.23 -7.19 -11.65
CA HIS A 105 -2.01 -8.20 -10.95
C HIS A 105 -1.57 -8.32 -9.49
N PHE A 106 -0.26 -8.40 -9.23
CA PHE A 106 0.28 -8.45 -7.87
C PHE A 106 -0.05 -7.19 -7.06
N MET A 107 0.02 -6.03 -7.69
CA MET A 107 -0.33 -4.77 -7.07
C MET A 107 -1.81 -4.76 -6.62
N PHE A 108 -2.73 -5.04 -7.53
CA PHE A 108 -4.17 -5.04 -7.21
C PHE A 108 -4.55 -6.16 -6.23
N TYR A 109 -3.93 -7.34 -6.37
CA TYR A 109 -4.11 -8.42 -5.40
C TYR A 109 -3.71 -7.98 -4.01
N SER A 110 -2.50 -7.44 -3.85
CA SER A 110 -1.99 -6.97 -2.56
C SER A 110 -2.87 -5.88 -1.95
N MET A 111 -3.32 -4.90 -2.76
CA MET A 111 -4.27 -3.88 -2.32
C MET A 111 -5.59 -4.48 -1.84
N ASN A 112 -6.13 -5.46 -2.56
CA ASN A 112 -7.36 -6.14 -2.18
C ASN A 112 -7.20 -6.89 -0.87
N ARG A 113 -6.09 -7.61 -0.67
CA ARG A 113 -5.79 -8.34 0.57
C ARG A 113 -5.73 -7.41 1.78
N ALA A 114 -5.01 -6.29 1.67
CA ALA A 114 -4.98 -5.28 2.73
C ALA A 114 -6.39 -4.72 3.03
N ASN A 115 -7.21 -4.51 2.00
CA ASN A 115 -8.58 -4.05 2.17
C ASN A 115 -9.50 -5.11 2.81
N GLU A 116 -9.30 -6.40 2.53
CA GLU A 116 -10.04 -7.49 3.17
C GLU A 116 -9.79 -7.52 4.68
N LEU A 117 -8.54 -7.31 5.13
CA LEU A 117 -8.20 -7.19 6.55
C LEU A 117 -8.95 -6.04 7.20
N ARG A 118 -8.92 -4.86 6.56
CA ARG A 118 -9.68 -3.68 7.03
C ARG A 118 -11.18 -3.98 7.15
N LEU A 119 -11.79 -4.59 6.13
CA LEU A 119 -13.21 -4.92 6.14
C LEU A 119 -13.58 -5.92 7.25
N ALA A 120 -12.72 -6.94 7.46
CA ALA A 120 -12.91 -7.91 8.52
C ALA A 120 -12.83 -7.26 9.90
N TYR A 121 -11.82 -6.41 10.12
CA TYR A 121 -11.66 -5.65 11.35
C TYR A 121 -12.81 -4.69 11.59
N GLN A 122 -13.20 -3.92 10.57
CA GLN A 122 -14.32 -2.99 10.61
C GLN A 122 -15.63 -3.67 11.05
N LYS A 123 -15.91 -4.84 10.46
CA LYS A 123 -17.07 -5.65 10.83
C LYS A 123 -16.97 -6.18 12.28
N LYS A 124 -15.79 -6.68 12.67
CA LYS A 124 -15.55 -7.26 14.02
C LYS A 124 -15.64 -6.22 15.12
N LYS A 125 -15.12 -5.02 14.89
CA LYS A 125 -15.02 -3.96 15.90
C LYS A 125 -16.13 -2.91 15.77
N ASN A 126 -16.97 -2.99 14.76
CA ASN A 126 -18.01 -2.00 14.43
C ASN A 126 -17.46 -0.58 14.30
N VAL A 127 -16.30 -0.46 13.62
CA VAL A 127 -15.62 0.82 13.37
C VAL A 127 -16.05 1.38 12.03
N ILE A 128 -16.17 2.69 11.92
CA ILE A 128 -16.41 3.41 10.67
C ILE A 128 -15.20 4.32 10.43
N TYR A 129 -14.61 4.22 9.25
CA TYR A 129 -13.51 5.10 8.83
C TYR A 129 -14.06 6.26 8.02
N ASP A 130 -13.58 7.47 8.34
CA ASP A 130 -13.86 8.68 7.56
C ASP A 130 -13.11 8.67 6.23
N PHE A 131 -11.86 8.12 6.25
CA PHE A 131 -10.97 8.03 5.10
C PHE A 131 -10.24 6.69 5.02
N ILE A 132 -9.84 6.36 3.79
CA ILE A 132 -8.95 5.23 3.49
C ILE A 132 -7.76 5.80 2.72
N VAL A 133 -6.58 5.73 3.30
CA VAL A 133 -5.32 6.03 2.63
C VAL A 133 -4.73 4.71 2.15
N VAL A 134 -4.41 4.64 0.86
CA VAL A 134 -3.80 3.45 0.24
C VAL A 134 -2.43 3.83 -0.25
N THR A 135 -1.39 3.21 0.29
CA THR A 135 -0.01 3.51 -0.07
C THR A 135 0.88 2.27 0.06
N ARG A 136 2.12 2.40 -0.38
CA ARG A 136 3.12 1.35 -0.23
C ARG A 136 4.02 1.64 0.96
N PRO A 137 4.59 0.62 1.61
CA PRO A 137 5.50 0.81 2.75
C PRO A 137 6.82 1.49 2.35
N ASP A 138 7.24 1.40 1.09
CA ASP A 138 8.46 2.01 0.52
C ASP A 138 8.23 3.42 -0.06
N VAL A 139 7.16 4.11 0.35
CA VAL A 139 6.87 5.49 -0.04
C VAL A 139 7.24 6.45 1.08
N GLU A 140 8.18 7.35 0.81
CA GLU A 140 8.53 8.43 1.72
C GLU A 140 7.55 9.61 1.57
N LEU A 141 6.94 10.03 2.67
CA LEU A 141 6.11 11.23 2.72
C LEU A 141 6.98 12.44 3.08
N LEU A 142 7.21 13.32 2.11
CA LEU A 142 8.09 14.48 2.30
C LEU A 142 7.47 15.58 3.18
N HIS A 143 6.16 15.59 3.31
CA HIS A 143 5.41 16.59 4.07
C HIS A 143 4.22 15.94 4.76
N ALA A 144 3.79 16.57 5.85
CA ALA A 144 2.57 16.18 6.54
C ALA A 144 1.35 16.19 5.62
N LEU A 145 0.57 15.11 5.65
CA LEU A 145 -0.70 15.06 4.94
C LEU A 145 -1.73 15.89 5.69
N ASP A 146 -2.23 16.93 5.04
CA ASP A 146 -3.31 17.77 5.53
C ASP A 146 -4.64 17.25 4.95
N MET A 147 -5.31 16.37 5.72
CA MET A 147 -6.54 15.74 5.28
C MET A 147 -7.68 16.73 5.11
N GLU A 148 -7.73 17.81 5.90
CA GLU A 148 -8.76 18.85 5.77
C GLU A 148 -8.60 19.61 4.46
N LYS A 149 -7.36 19.94 4.10
CA LYS A 149 -7.05 20.58 2.82
C LYS A 149 -7.39 19.69 1.64
N ILE A 150 -7.09 18.39 1.73
CA ILE A 150 -7.41 17.40 0.68
C ILE A 150 -8.93 17.32 0.47
N ILE A 151 -9.69 17.26 1.56
CA ILE A 151 -11.16 17.24 1.51
C ILE A 151 -11.68 18.51 0.83
N HIS A 152 -11.23 19.67 1.29
CA HIS A 152 -11.67 20.94 0.75
C HIS A 152 -11.37 21.07 -0.76
N GLN A 153 -10.19 20.63 -1.20
CA GLN A 153 -9.84 20.64 -2.62
C GLN A 153 -10.73 19.69 -3.44
N ALA A 154 -11.01 18.49 -2.93
CA ALA A 154 -11.88 17.55 -3.61
C ALA A 154 -13.32 18.08 -3.74
N ASP A 155 -13.85 18.73 -2.72
CA ASP A 155 -15.17 19.40 -2.76
C ASP A 155 -15.21 20.51 -3.81
N LEU A 156 -14.17 21.33 -3.90
CA LEU A 156 -14.04 22.40 -4.91
C LEU A 156 -14.02 21.83 -6.34
N LEU A 157 -13.45 20.63 -6.53
CA LEU A 157 -13.40 19.94 -7.82
C LEU A 157 -14.70 19.18 -8.15
N GLY A 158 -15.71 19.25 -7.29
CA GLY A 158 -17.00 18.59 -7.49
C GLY A 158 -16.98 17.10 -7.21
N TYR A 159 -15.97 16.60 -6.48
CA TYR A 159 -15.93 15.24 -5.94
C TYR A 159 -16.50 15.24 -4.53
N PRO A 160 -17.83 15.11 -4.33
CA PRO A 160 -18.40 15.16 -3.01
C PRO A 160 -17.94 13.96 -2.19
N ILE A 161 -17.14 14.24 -1.17
CA ILE A 161 -16.66 13.25 -0.21
C ILE A 161 -17.82 12.93 0.74
N LYS A 162 -18.74 12.07 0.31
CA LYS A 162 -19.88 11.63 1.14
C LYS A 162 -19.68 10.24 1.77
N SER A 163 -18.57 9.58 1.47
CA SER A 163 -18.20 8.25 1.99
C SER A 163 -16.70 8.08 1.89
N ALA A 164 -16.12 7.14 2.62
CA ALA A 164 -14.69 6.90 2.66
C ALA A 164 -13.98 7.11 1.31
N VAL A 165 -13.11 8.12 1.23
CA VAL A 165 -12.34 8.43 0.02
C VAL A 165 -11.06 7.63 0.07
N SER A 166 -10.78 6.90 -1.00
CA SER A 166 -9.49 6.23 -1.16
C SER A 166 -8.50 7.19 -1.79
N LEU A 167 -7.45 7.53 -1.06
CA LEU A 167 -6.32 8.29 -1.56
C LEU A 167 -5.18 7.32 -1.88
N LEU A 168 -4.85 7.18 -3.16
CA LEU A 168 -3.70 6.39 -3.60
C LEU A 168 -2.46 7.28 -3.63
N LEU A 169 -1.53 7.06 -2.71
CA LEU A 169 -0.22 7.72 -2.71
C LEU A 169 0.76 6.83 -3.47
N CYS A 170 1.18 7.28 -4.63
CA CYS A 170 2.19 6.64 -5.46
C CYS A 170 3.41 7.55 -5.61
N ASN A 171 4.57 6.95 -5.58
CA ASN A 171 5.95 7.44 -5.61
C ASN A 171 6.22 8.86 -6.15
N ARG A 172 7.33 9.46 -5.68
CA ARG A 172 7.92 10.80 -5.85
C ARG A 172 7.63 11.60 -7.14
N HIS A 173 7.38 10.96 -8.28
CA HIS A 173 7.25 11.65 -9.57
C HIS A 173 5.83 12.11 -9.95
N LEU A 174 4.79 11.62 -9.28
CA LEU A 174 3.40 11.97 -9.63
C LEU A 174 2.77 13.01 -8.71
N LEU A 175 3.26 13.18 -7.48
CA LEU A 175 2.70 14.17 -6.54
C LEU A 175 3.02 15.62 -6.90
N GLY A 176 4.09 15.87 -7.65
CA GLY A 176 4.45 17.21 -8.13
C GLY A 176 3.48 17.79 -9.17
N GLN A 177 2.64 16.96 -9.79
CA GLN A 177 1.67 17.39 -10.81
C GLN A 177 0.22 17.49 -10.31
N MET A 178 -0.08 16.91 -9.13
CA MET A 178 -1.44 16.96 -8.57
C MET A 178 -1.63 18.05 -7.50
N LEU A 179 -0.57 18.74 -7.09
CA LEU A 179 -0.60 19.81 -6.08
C LEU A 179 -0.31 21.21 -6.67
N LEU A 180 -0.36 21.38 -7.97
CA LEU A 180 -0.42 22.64 -8.66
C LEU A 180 -1.84 22.83 -9.21
#